data_b849b512e6ea9758a85b54bf2c846669
#
_entry.id   b849b512e6ea9758a85b54bf2c846669
#
_cell.length_a   1.000
_cell.length_b   1.000
_cell.length_c   1.000
_cell.angle_alpha   90.00
_cell.angle_beta   90.00
_cell.angle_gamma   90.00
#
_symmetry.space_group_name_H-M   'P 1'
#
loop_
_entity.id
_entity.type
_entity.pdbx_description
1 polymer ?
#
loop_
_entity_poly.entity_id
_entity_poly.type
_entity_poly.pdbx_seq_one_letter_code
_entity_poly.pdbx_strand_id
1 'polypeptide(L)'
;MLNLDLVRDPNTPFRVLALGAHCDDIEIGCGATLLHLLERHPNLCFDWVVFTSNAVRAREAEAAAERFLRGAKEKRVAIKQFRNGYFPDQWAAIKDDFEALKRDVNPDLILTHHQQDLHQDHRTIAELTWNTFRDHLILEYEIPKYDSDLGSPNFFVPIDAATAQRKARAVVECFASQRDKHWFTEDTFLALMRLRGVQSAAASGFAEAFYARKICAGAPARRIGE
;
A
#
# COMPACT_ATOMS: atom_id res chain seq x y z
N MET A 1 -7.53 22.40 3.25
CA MET A 1 -7.18 21.47 2.15
C MET A 1 -8.45 21.07 1.41
N LEU A 2 -8.37 20.80 0.11
CA LEU A 2 -9.48 20.23 -0.65
C LEU A 2 -9.57 18.73 -0.34
N ASN A 3 -10.74 18.26 0.08
CA ASN A 3 -10.99 16.84 0.29
C ASN A 3 -11.39 16.20 -1.04
N LEU A 4 -10.73 15.10 -1.37
CA LEU A 4 -11.03 14.27 -2.54
C LEU A 4 -11.62 12.94 -2.06
N ASP A 5 -12.70 12.49 -2.69
CA ASP A 5 -13.22 11.14 -2.49
C ASP A 5 -12.59 10.22 -3.54
N LEU A 6 -11.91 9.17 -3.08
CA LEU A 6 -11.27 8.19 -3.97
C LEU A 6 -12.30 7.29 -4.64
N VAL A 7 -13.39 6.96 -3.95
CA VAL A 7 -14.45 6.09 -4.46
C VAL A 7 -15.66 6.94 -4.81
N ARG A 8 -15.81 7.27 -6.09
CA ARG A 8 -16.84 8.18 -6.60
C ARG A 8 -18.26 7.61 -6.52
N ASP A 9 -18.41 6.34 -6.78
CA ASP A 9 -19.69 5.64 -6.76
C ASP A 9 -19.56 4.34 -5.93
N PRO A 10 -20.18 4.30 -4.74
CA PRO A 10 -20.10 3.12 -3.88
C PRO A 10 -20.83 1.90 -4.45
N ASN A 11 -21.66 2.05 -5.49
CA ASN A 11 -22.39 0.95 -6.12
C ASN A 11 -21.58 0.25 -7.21
N THR A 12 -20.51 0.86 -7.71
CA THR A 12 -19.61 0.26 -8.69
C THR A 12 -18.42 -0.41 -8.01
N PRO A 13 -17.90 -1.54 -8.52
CA PRO A 13 -16.66 -2.11 -8.02
C PRO A 13 -15.52 -1.12 -8.16
N PHE A 14 -14.75 -0.94 -7.07
CA PHE A 14 -13.52 -0.14 -7.06
C PHE A 14 -12.35 -1.08 -6.76
N ARG A 15 -11.43 -1.18 -7.70
CA ARG A 15 -10.31 -2.13 -7.64
C ARG A 15 -9.03 -1.46 -7.17
N VAL A 16 -8.46 -1.99 -6.11
CA VAL A 16 -7.19 -1.55 -5.54
C VAL A 16 -6.12 -2.60 -5.80
N LEU A 17 -5.01 -2.19 -6.41
CA LEU A 17 -3.80 -3.00 -6.51
C LEU A 17 -2.80 -2.53 -5.44
N ALA A 18 -2.48 -3.40 -4.49
CA ALA A 18 -1.49 -3.14 -3.44
C ALA A 18 -0.23 -3.98 -3.70
N LEU A 19 0.93 -3.33 -3.77
CA LEU A 19 2.22 -3.91 -4.14
C LEU A 19 3.22 -3.73 -3.01
N GLY A 20 3.77 -4.80 -2.46
CA GLY A 20 4.81 -4.80 -1.44
C GLY A 20 6.05 -5.56 -1.92
N ALA A 21 7.23 -5.02 -1.71
CA ALA A 21 8.47 -5.75 -1.93
C ALA A 21 8.59 -6.91 -0.93
N HIS A 22 8.28 -6.66 0.34
CA HIS A 22 8.36 -7.61 1.45
C HIS A 22 6.98 -7.88 2.07
N CYS A 23 6.91 -8.89 2.93
CA CYS A 23 5.65 -9.44 3.44
C CYS A 23 4.85 -8.52 4.37
N ASP A 24 5.43 -7.46 4.91
CA ASP A 24 4.83 -6.53 5.88
C ASP A 24 4.64 -5.11 5.32
N ASP A 25 5.15 -4.84 4.12
CA ASP A 25 5.20 -3.48 3.55
C ASP A 25 3.81 -2.85 3.36
N ILE A 26 2.87 -3.59 2.80
CA ILE A 26 1.53 -3.08 2.49
C ILE A 26 0.80 -2.71 3.77
N GLU A 27 0.87 -3.58 4.78
CA GLU A 27 0.24 -3.36 6.07
C GLU A 27 0.85 -2.16 6.79
N ILE A 28 2.19 -2.03 6.74
CA ILE A 28 2.91 -0.91 7.35
C ILE A 28 2.61 0.39 6.60
N GLY A 29 2.69 0.38 5.28
CA GLY A 29 2.60 1.60 4.46
C GLY A 29 1.20 2.15 4.29
N CYS A 30 0.20 1.27 4.14
CA CYS A 30 -1.16 1.70 3.80
C CYS A 30 -2.29 0.90 4.47
N GLY A 31 -1.98 0.05 5.45
CA GLY A 31 -2.96 -0.83 6.08
C GLY A 31 -4.15 -0.11 6.71
N ALA A 32 -3.95 1.06 7.33
CA ALA A 32 -5.04 1.82 7.91
C ALA A 32 -5.94 2.44 6.82
N THR A 33 -5.37 2.86 5.70
CA THR A 33 -6.12 3.32 4.52
C THR A 33 -7.01 2.21 3.96
N LEU A 34 -6.48 0.98 3.84
CA LEU A 34 -7.26 -0.18 3.37
C LEU A 34 -8.44 -0.47 4.31
N LEU A 35 -8.21 -0.48 5.62
CA LEU A 35 -9.26 -0.67 6.62
C LEU A 35 -10.32 0.44 6.54
N HIS A 36 -9.89 1.69 6.43
CA HIS A 36 -10.75 2.86 6.33
C HIS A 36 -11.63 2.82 5.06
N LEU A 37 -11.05 2.43 3.92
CA LEU A 37 -11.80 2.27 2.67
C LEU A 37 -12.85 1.16 2.77
N LEU A 38 -12.49 0.00 3.34
CA LEU A 38 -13.39 -1.14 3.50
C LEU A 38 -14.60 -0.86 4.40
N GLU A 39 -14.44 -0.03 5.42
CA GLU A 39 -15.54 0.38 6.29
C GLU A 39 -16.58 1.27 5.59
N ARG A 40 -16.18 1.96 4.52
CA ARG A 40 -17.00 2.94 3.82
C ARG A 40 -17.57 2.46 2.50
N HIS A 41 -16.93 1.46 1.88
CA HIS A 41 -17.23 1.04 0.52
C HIS A 41 -17.35 -0.49 0.42
N PRO A 42 -18.56 -1.03 0.32
CA PRO A 42 -18.81 -2.48 0.31
C PRO A 42 -18.38 -3.17 -1.00
N ASN A 43 -18.13 -2.41 -2.08
CA ASN A 43 -17.80 -2.95 -3.40
C ASN A 43 -16.31 -2.88 -3.73
N LEU A 44 -15.43 -2.87 -2.71
CA LEU A 44 -13.98 -2.89 -2.92
C LEU A 44 -13.50 -4.28 -3.33
N CYS A 45 -12.66 -4.29 -4.37
CA CYS A 45 -11.94 -5.47 -4.87
C CYS A 45 -10.44 -5.24 -4.73
N PHE A 46 -9.70 -6.26 -4.31
CA PHE A 46 -8.27 -6.13 -4.05
C PHE A 46 -7.45 -7.15 -4.82
N ASP A 47 -6.37 -6.65 -5.43
CA ASP A 47 -5.22 -7.44 -5.87
C ASP A 47 -4.03 -7.09 -4.96
N TRP A 48 -3.57 -8.06 -4.17
CA TRP A 48 -2.51 -7.91 -3.18
C TRP A 48 -1.31 -8.73 -3.61
N VAL A 49 -0.19 -8.07 -3.92
CA VAL A 49 0.99 -8.74 -4.44
C VAL A 49 2.21 -8.41 -3.59
N VAL A 50 2.86 -9.46 -3.07
CA VAL A 50 4.13 -9.39 -2.36
C VAL A 50 5.19 -10.09 -3.20
N PHE A 51 6.35 -9.44 -3.42
CA PHE A 51 7.34 -9.95 -4.36
C PHE A 51 8.39 -10.88 -3.73
N THR A 52 8.66 -10.79 -2.42
CA THR A 52 9.57 -11.75 -1.76
C THR A 52 8.98 -12.34 -0.50
N SER A 53 9.27 -13.62 -0.29
CA SER A 53 8.88 -14.33 0.93
C SER A 53 9.78 -15.55 1.15
N ASN A 54 9.70 -16.11 2.35
CA ASN A 54 10.08 -17.47 2.68
C ASN A 54 8.88 -18.19 3.30
N ALA A 55 9.01 -19.48 3.59
CA ALA A 55 7.89 -20.29 4.07
C ALA A 55 7.22 -19.79 5.36
N VAL A 56 7.96 -19.09 6.25
CA VAL A 56 7.40 -18.50 7.47
C VAL A 56 6.68 -17.20 7.12
N ARG A 57 7.36 -16.30 6.43
CA ARG A 57 6.82 -14.98 6.10
C ARG A 57 5.65 -15.05 5.12
N ALA A 58 5.62 -16.04 4.24
CA ALA A 58 4.47 -16.24 3.34
C ALA A 58 3.19 -16.52 4.14
N ARG A 59 3.25 -17.41 5.15
CA ARG A 59 2.10 -17.68 6.03
C ARG A 59 1.67 -16.46 6.85
N GLU A 60 2.64 -15.67 7.33
CA GLU A 60 2.36 -14.41 8.03
C GLU A 60 1.64 -13.42 7.12
N ALA A 61 2.13 -13.24 5.88
CA ALA A 61 1.53 -12.35 4.89
C ALA A 61 0.14 -12.81 4.43
N GLU A 62 -0.07 -14.12 4.23
CA GLU A 62 -1.39 -14.67 3.92
C GLU A 62 -2.40 -14.39 5.04
N ALA A 63 -2.00 -14.62 6.31
CA ALA A 63 -2.83 -14.34 7.47
C ALA A 63 -3.11 -12.84 7.64
N ALA A 64 -2.11 -11.99 7.37
CA ALA A 64 -2.25 -10.55 7.41
C ALA A 64 -3.20 -10.05 6.31
N ALA A 65 -3.01 -10.47 5.07
CA ALA A 65 -3.90 -10.12 3.97
C ALA A 65 -5.35 -10.54 4.24
N GLU A 66 -5.57 -11.77 4.79
CA GLU A 66 -6.91 -12.22 5.19
C GLU A 66 -7.54 -11.33 6.26
N ARG A 67 -6.73 -10.85 7.21
CA ARG A 67 -7.19 -9.97 8.28
C ARG A 67 -7.51 -8.56 7.78
N PHE A 68 -6.61 -7.96 6.97
CA PHE A 68 -6.75 -6.59 6.47
C PHE A 68 -7.82 -6.46 5.38
N LEU A 69 -8.04 -7.51 4.60
CA LEU A 69 -9.03 -7.53 3.52
C LEU A 69 -10.36 -8.18 3.93
N ARG A 70 -10.60 -8.32 5.24
CA ARG A 70 -11.88 -8.84 5.72
C ARG A 70 -13.02 -7.89 5.35
N GLY A 71 -14.01 -8.42 4.63
CA GLY A 71 -15.14 -7.64 4.11
C GLY A 71 -14.96 -7.12 2.69
N ALA A 72 -13.82 -7.34 2.05
CA ALA A 72 -13.66 -7.07 0.63
C ALA A 72 -14.62 -7.92 -0.21
N LYS A 73 -15.19 -7.34 -1.26
CA LYS A 73 -16.08 -8.04 -2.20
C LYS A 73 -15.35 -9.14 -2.95
N GLU A 74 -14.15 -8.84 -3.40
CA GLU A 74 -13.23 -9.77 -4.06
C GLU A 74 -11.82 -9.52 -3.56
N LYS A 75 -11.02 -10.57 -3.42
CA LYS A 75 -9.62 -10.46 -3.08
C LYS A 75 -8.80 -11.54 -3.78
N ARG A 76 -7.69 -11.14 -4.35
CA ARG A 76 -6.65 -12.02 -4.88
C ARG A 76 -5.35 -11.70 -4.18
N VAL A 77 -4.70 -12.69 -3.59
CA VAL A 77 -3.44 -12.55 -2.88
C VAL A 77 -2.38 -13.39 -3.62
N ALA A 78 -1.30 -12.74 -4.03
CA ALA A 78 -0.17 -13.39 -4.68
C ALA A 78 1.11 -13.10 -3.90
N ILE A 79 1.79 -14.13 -3.42
CA ILE A 79 3.04 -14.02 -2.67
C ILE A 79 4.13 -14.73 -3.47
N LYS A 80 5.08 -13.95 -3.96
CA LYS A 80 6.18 -14.39 -4.79
C LYS A 80 7.40 -14.76 -3.92
N GLN A 81 8.45 -15.28 -4.56
CA GLN A 81 9.67 -15.76 -3.90
C GLN A 81 10.94 -15.23 -4.56
N PHE A 82 10.91 -13.96 -5.05
CA PHE A 82 12.14 -13.34 -5.52
C PHE A 82 13.15 -13.23 -4.37
N ARG A 83 14.43 -13.24 -4.69
CA ARG A 83 15.49 -13.19 -3.69
C ARG A 83 15.49 -11.83 -3.00
N ASN A 84 15.24 -11.82 -1.69
CA ASN A 84 15.23 -10.64 -0.84
C ASN A 84 16.57 -9.89 -0.87
N GLY A 85 16.53 -8.57 -0.99
CA GLY A 85 17.70 -7.69 -1.05
C GLY A 85 18.41 -7.64 -2.41
N TYR A 86 17.89 -8.34 -3.43
CA TYR A 86 18.53 -8.47 -4.75
C TYR A 86 17.59 -8.16 -5.93
N PHE A 87 16.56 -7.35 -5.71
CA PHE A 87 15.61 -7.02 -6.80
C PHE A 87 16.27 -6.31 -8.00
N PRO A 88 17.28 -5.42 -7.81
CA PRO A 88 18.01 -4.87 -8.96
C PRO A 88 18.62 -5.93 -9.88
N ASP A 89 19.15 -7.03 -9.32
CA ASP A 89 19.73 -8.13 -10.11
C ASP A 89 18.66 -9.03 -10.75
N GLN A 90 17.41 -8.93 -10.31
CA GLN A 90 16.27 -9.70 -10.78
C GLN A 90 15.27 -8.83 -11.56
N TRP A 91 15.66 -7.62 -11.91
CA TRP A 91 14.79 -6.60 -12.49
C TRP A 91 13.97 -7.12 -13.67
N ALA A 92 14.60 -7.85 -14.60
CA ALA A 92 13.91 -8.38 -15.79
C ALA A 92 12.82 -9.41 -15.41
N ALA A 93 13.11 -10.33 -14.50
CA ALA A 93 12.14 -11.34 -14.05
C ALA A 93 10.97 -10.71 -13.28
N ILE A 94 11.24 -9.69 -12.44
CA ILE A 94 10.19 -8.93 -11.76
C ILE A 94 9.38 -8.13 -12.78
N LYS A 95 10.04 -7.55 -13.80
CA LYS A 95 9.36 -6.85 -14.89
C LYS A 95 8.40 -7.75 -15.66
N ASP A 96 8.78 -8.99 -15.95
CA ASP A 96 7.89 -9.96 -16.59
C ASP A 96 6.63 -10.23 -15.75
N ASP A 97 6.76 -10.32 -14.42
CA ASP A 97 5.62 -10.41 -13.50
C ASP A 97 4.72 -9.16 -13.57
N PHE A 98 5.30 -7.97 -13.64
CA PHE A 98 4.53 -6.72 -13.83
C PHE A 98 3.79 -6.69 -15.17
N GLU A 99 4.40 -7.19 -16.25
CA GLU A 99 3.72 -7.27 -17.55
C GLU A 99 2.58 -8.31 -17.55
N ALA A 100 2.74 -9.41 -16.80
CA ALA A 100 1.66 -10.36 -16.57
C ALA A 100 0.53 -9.70 -15.76
N LEU A 101 0.87 -9.05 -14.65
CA LEU A 101 -0.09 -8.36 -13.79
C LEU A 101 -0.90 -7.31 -14.56
N LYS A 102 -0.25 -6.51 -15.43
CA LYS A 102 -0.92 -5.51 -16.28
C LYS A 102 -1.99 -6.12 -17.21
N ARG A 103 -1.81 -7.35 -17.67
CA ARG A 103 -2.81 -8.04 -18.50
C ARG A 103 -4.01 -8.53 -17.68
N ASP A 104 -3.77 -8.87 -16.40
CA ASP A 104 -4.73 -9.55 -15.54
C ASP A 104 -5.58 -8.59 -14.71
N VAL A 105 -5.10 -7.35 -14.48
CA VAL A 105 -5.78 -6.37 -13.62
C VAL A 105 -5.89 -5.01 -14.28
N ASN A 106 -7.01 -4.33 -13.99
CA ASN A 106 -7.23 -2.93 -14.35
C ASN A 106 -7.67 -2.16 -13.10
N PRO A 107 -6.70 -1.71 -12.26
CA PRO A 107 -7.01 -1.07 -10.99
C PRO A 107 -7.45 0.38 -11.16
N ASP A 108 -8.33 0.84 -10.26
CA ASP A 108 -8.69 2.24 -10.12
C ASP A 108 -7.67 3.01 -9.27
N LEU A 109 -7.04 2.30 -8.32
CA LEU A 109 -6.00 2.81 -7.43
C LEU A 109 -4.87 1.80 -7.30
N ILE A 110 -3.63 2.29 -7.36
CA ILE A 110 -2.44 1.49 -7.07
C ILE A 110 -1.73 2.08 -5.85
N LEU A 111 -1.43 1.21 -4.88
CA LEU A 111 -0.63 1.51 -3.71
C LEU A 111 0.73 0.81 -3.85
N THR A 112 1.81 1.56 -3.77
CA THR A 112 3.18 1.06 -3.99
C THR A 112 4.19 1.80 -3.13
N HIS A 113 5.44 1.37 -3.15
CA HIS A 113 6.54 2.04 -2.46
C HIS A 113 6.84 3.43 -3.04
N HIS A 114 7.45 4.27 -2.20
CA HIS A 114 7.96 5.56 -2.65
C HIS A 114 9.25 5.39 -3.49
N GLN A 115 9.34 6.10 -4.62
CA GLN A 115 10.50 5.98 -5.52
C GLN A 115 11.82 6.48 -4.92
N GLN A 116 11.76 7.35 -3.90
CA GLN A 116 12.94 7.83 -3.20
C GLN A 116 13.26 7.06 -1.93
N ASP A 117 12.55 5.95 -1.67
CA ASP A 117 12.88 5.03 -0.59
C ASP A 117 14.32 4.50 -0.76
N LEU A 118 15.12 4.48 0.31
CA LEU A 118 16.52 4.08 0.23
C LEU A 118 16.73 2.56 0.13
N HIS A 119 15.70 1.76 0.39
CA HIS A 119 15.78 0.32 0.19
C HIS A 119 15.68 -0.02 -1.31
N GLN A 120 16.68 -0.71 -1.85
CA GLN A 120 16.77 -1.01 -3.29
C GLN A 120 15.61 -1.84 -3.82
N ASP A 121 15.06 -2.77 -3.03
CA ASP A 121 13.92 -3.60 -3.45
C ASP A 121 12.65 -2.74 -3.55
N HIS A 122 12.42 -1.80 -2.60
CA HIS A 122 11.31 -0.86 -2.63
C HIS A 122 11.37 0.03 -3.88
N ARG A 123 12.55 0.59 -4.19
CA ARG A 123 12.74 1.40 -5.40
C ARG A 123 12.45 0.63 -6.67
N THR A 124 12.89 -0.64 -6.73
CA THR A 124 12.63 -1.50 -7.89
C THR A 124 11.14 -1.69 -8.12
N ILE A 125 10.36 -1.99 -7.07
CA ILE A 125 8.91 -2.14 -7.18
C ILE A 125 8.25 -0.81 -7.56
N ALA A 126 8.66 0.31 -6.95
CA ALA A 126 8.15 1.64 -7.29
C ALA A 126 8.41 2.00 -8.75
N GLU A 127 9.65 1.81 -9.24
CA GLU A 127 10.04 2.06 -10.62
C GLU A 127 9.21 1.23 -11.61
N LEU A 128 9.10 -0.08 -11.37
CA LEU A 128 8.35 -0.98 -12.22
C LEU A 128 6.84 -0.68 -12.20
N THR A 129 6.30 -0.21 -11.08
CA THR A 129 4.91 0.26 -11.01
C THR A 129 4.68 1.40 -11.99
N TRP A 130 5.52 2.45 -11.95
CA TRP A 130 5.41 3.61 -12.84
C TRP A 130 5.69 3.27 -14.31
N ASN A 131 6.60 2.34 -14.56
CA ASN A 131 6.89 1.86 -15.91
C ASN A 131 5.69 1.13 -16.54
N THR A 132 4.90 0.45 -15.71
CA THR A 132 3.85 -0.45 -16.18
C THR A 132 2.47 0.22 -16.22
N PHE A 133 2.11 1.01 -15.18
CA PHE A 133 0.78 1.59 -14.98
C PHE A 133 0.79 3.12 -15.18
N ARG A 134 1.02 3.57 -16.42
CA ARG A 134 1.34 4.98 -16.74
C ARG A 134 0.15 5.94 -16.65
N ASP A 135 -1.07 5.45 -16.76
CA ASP A 135 -2.33 6.21 -16.83
C ASP A 135 -3.25 5.98 -15.61
N HIS A 136 -2.73 5.35 -14.55
CA HIS A 136 -3.47 5.03 -13.33
C HIS A 136 -3.21 6.06 -12.22
N LEU A 137 -4.12 6.12 -11.24
CA LEU A 137 -3.86 6.79 -9.98
C LEU A 137 -2.93 5.90 -9.14
N ILE A 138 -1.72 6.42 -8.88
CA ILE A 138 -0.70 5.74 -8.07
C ILE A 138 -0.43 6.59 -6.83
N LEU A 139 -0.55 5.99 -5.67
CA LEU A 139 -0.16 6.56 -4.40
C LEU A 139 1.02 5.75 -3.83
N GLU A 140 2.13 6.45 -3.62
CA GLU A 140 3.35 5.86 -3.08
C GLU A 140 3.35 6.02 -1.55
N TYR A 141 3.46 4.92 -0.81
CA TYR A 141 3.46 4.92 0.65
C TYR A 141 4.87 4.93 1.24
N GLU A 142 4.98 5.30 2.51
CA GLU A 142 6.21 5.33 3.29
C GLU A 142 6.34 4.08 4.18
N ILE A 143 7.58 3.62 4.38
CA ILE A 143 7.89 2.54 5.32
C ILE A 143 8.90 3.07 6.35
N PRO A 144 8.52 3.16 7.66
CA PRO A 144 9.48 3.46 8.71
C PRO A 144 10.45 2.29 8.88
N LYS A 145 11.75 2.59 8.83
CA LYS A 145 12.84 1.63 8.92
C LYS A 145 14.12 2.32 9.38
N TYR A 146 15.27 1.66 9.29
CA TYR A 146 16.57 2.23 9.71
C TYR A 146 17.06 3.40 8.85
N ASP A 147 16.60 3.47 7.60
CA ASP A 147 17.00 4.52 6.67
C ASP A 147 16.29 5.84 7.01
N SER A 148 17.02 6.94 6.96
CA SER A 148 16.48 8.28 7.25
C SER A 148 15.85 8.89 6.00
N ASP A 149 14.86 8.21 5.43
CA ASP A 149 14.27 8.52 4.12
C ASP A 149 12.79 8.95 4.16
N LEU A 150 12.24 9.20 5.35
CA LEU A 150 10.92 9.81 5.48
C LEU A 150 10.95 11.24 4.93
N GLY A 151 10.08 11.53 3.98
CA GLY A 151 10.07 12.80 3.27
C GLY A 151 8.84 13.66 3.57
N SER A 152 8.37 14.40 2.55
CA SER A 152 7.23 15.31 2.63
C SER A 152 6.11 14.84 1.70
N PRO A 153 5.28 13.90 2.13
CA PRO A 153 4.15 13.43 1.34
C PRO A 153 3.12 14.54 1.10
N ASN A 154 2.35 14.41 0.04
CA ASN A 154 1.43 15.45 -0.42
C ASN A 154 -0.03 14.97 -0.54
N PHE A 155 -0.31 13.72 -0.20
CA PHE A 155 -1.64 13.14 -0.19
C PHE A 155 -1.87 12.46 1.16
N PHE A 156 -2.94 12.81 1.87
CA PHE A 156 -3.20 12.34 3.23
C PHE A 156 -4.57 11.68 3.31
N VAL A 157 -4.62 10.54 3.97
CA VAL A 157 -5.86 9.86 4.32
C VAL A 157 -6.04 9.96 5.84
N PRO A 158 -6.91 10.85 6.35
CA PRO A 158 -7.23 10.93 7.77
C PRO A 158 -7.82 9.60 8.26
N ILE A 159 -7.28 9.10 9.36
CA ILE A 159 -7.66 7.82 9.97
C ILE A 159 -8.21 8.07 11.37
N ASP A 160 -9.31 7.44 11.75
CA ASP A 160 -9.76 7.49 13.13
C ASP A 160 -8.82 6.76 14.10
N ALA A 161 -8.83 7.14 15.37
CA ALA A 161 -7.90 6.61 16.37
C ALA A 161 -8.04 5.09 16.57
N ALA A 162 -9.25 4.55 16.46
CA ALA A 162 -9.49 3.11 16.64
C ALA A 162 -8.90 2.31 15.48
N THR A 163 -9.07 2.79 14.24
CA THR A 163 -8.47 2.18 13.04
C THR A 163 -6.95 2.27 13.05
N ALA A 164 -6.37 3.41 13.48
CA ALA A 164 -4.93 3.53 13.64
C ALA A 164 -4.36 2.51 14.63
N GLN A 165 -4.98 2.36 15.80
CA GLN A 165 -4.58 1.37 16.81
C GLN A 165 -4.78 -0.06 16.31
N ARG A 166 -5.90 -0.34 15.64
CA ARG A 166 -6.19 -1.67 15.06
C ARG A 166 -5.14 -2.07 14.03
N LYS A 167 -4.74 -1.14 13.15
CA LYS A 167 -3.67 -1.37 12.16
C LYS A 167 -2.35 -1.66 12.85
N ALA A 168 -1.89 -0.81 13.76
CA ALA A 168 -0.60 -0.97 14.44
C ALA A 168 -0.50 -2.32 15.18
N ARG A 169 -1.55 -2.67 15.94
CA ARG A 169 -1.64 -3.97 16.62
C ARG A 169 -1.65 -5.13 15.64
N ALA A 170 -2.43 -5.04 14.56
CA ALA A 170 -2.53 -6.12 13.57
C ALA A 170 -1.18 -6.40 12.91
N VAL A 171 -0.40 -5.37 12.57
CA VAL A 171 0.96 -5.52 12.00
C VAL A 171 1.86 -6.31 12.97
N VAL A 172 1.94 -5.89 14.24
CA VAL A 172 2.81 -6.57 15.23
C VAL A 172 2.35 -7.99 15.52
N GLU A 173 1.04 -8.24 15.56
CA GLU A 173 0.49 -9.58 15.80
C GLU A 173 0.73 -10.53 14.63
N CYS A 174 0.54 -10.08 13.39
CA CYS A 174 0.65 -10.93 12.20
C CYS A 174 2.10 -11.31 11.86
N PHE A 175 3.06 -10.42 12.12
CA PHE A 175 4.46 -10.63 11.74
C PHE A 175 5.37 -10.93 12.93
N ALA A 176 5.12 -12.06 13.58
CA ALA A 176 5.90 -12.52 14.74
C ALA A 176 7.40 -12.65 14.43
N SER A 177 7.75 -13.03 13.19
CA SER A 177 9.14 -13.13 12.72
C SER A 177 9.90 -11.80 12.67
N GLN A 178 9.22 -10.66 12.84
CA GLN A 178 9.82 -9.32 12.79
C GLN A 178 9.99 -8.65 14.17
N ARG A 179 9.46 -9.26 15.22
CA ARG A 179 9.41 -8.65 16.57
C ARG A 179 10.77 -8.41 17.21
N ASP A 180 11.82 -9.10 16.75
CA ASP A 180 13.19 -8.88 17.25
C ASP A 180 13.79 -7.56 16.76
N LYS A 181 13.18 -6.91 15.76
CA LYS A 181 13.60 -5.59 15.29
C LYS A 181 13.07 -4.53 16.25
N HIS A 182 13.95 -3.74 16.86
CA HIS A 182 13.57 -2.74 17.87
C HIS A 182 12.58 -1.68 17.38
N TRP A 183 12.52 -1.41 16.07
CA TRP A 183 11.59 -0.47 15.45
C TRP A 183 10.23 -1.10 15.12
N PHE A 184 10.11 -2.43 15.12
CA PHE A 184 8.88 -3.13 14.74
C PHE A 184 7.90 -3.19 15.92
N THR A 185 7.35 -2.04 16.27
CA THR A 185 6.48 -1.85 17.44
C THR A 185 5.21 -1.08 17.08
N GLU A 186 4.15 -1.26 17.86
CA GLU A 186 2.92 -0.48 17.70
C GLU A 186 3.20 1.02 17.80
N ASP A 187 4.07 1.43 18.72
CA ASP A 187 4.42 2.83 18.95
C ASP A 187 5.07 3.46 17.71
N THR A 188 5.96 2.76 17.02
CA THR A 188 6.59 3.24 15.78
C THR A 188 5.56 3.51 14.71
N PHE A 189 4.63 2.58 14.50
CA PHE A 189 3.58 2.73 13.48
C PHE A 189 2.58 3.82 13.85
N LEU A 190 2.20 3.92 15.12
CA LEU A 190 1.36 5.01 15.63
C LEU A 190 2.05 6.37 15.53
N ALA A 191 3.34 6.47 15.85
CA ALA A 191 4.09 7.71 15.79
C ALA A 191 4.14 8.29 14.37
N LEU A 192 4.37 7.47 13.34
CA LEU A 192 4.32 7.94 11.95
C LEU A 192 2.93 8.44 11.57
N MET A 193 1.87 7.66 11.84
CA MET A 193 0.51 8.09 11.57
C MET A 193 0.13 9.35 12.36
N ARG A 194 0.64 9.53 13.58
CA ARG A 194 0.44 10.74 14.39
C ARG A 194 1.12 11.95 13.77
N LEU A 195 2.36 11.80 13.33
CA LEU A 195 3.08 12.87 12.62
C LEU A 195 2.32 13.33 11.37
N ARG A 196 1.86 12.39 10.57
CA ARG A 196 1.09 12.68 9.35
C ARG A 196 -0.31 13.25 9.66
N GLY A 197 -0.90 12.84 10.78
CA GLY A 197 -2.14 13.43 11.30
C GLY A 197 -2.00 14.91 11.67
N VAL A 198 -0.88 15.29 12.28
CA VAL A 198 -0.57 16.71 12.56
C VAL A 198 -0.39 17.49 11.26
N GLN A 199 0.37 16.97 10.30
CA GLN A 199 0.63 17.64 9.02
C GLN A 199 -0.64 17.85 8.18
N SER A 200 -1.57 16.90 8.25
CA SER A 200 -2.86 16.98 7.54
C SER A 200 -3.95 17.73 8.29
N ALA A 201 -3.70 18.19 9.52
CA ALA A 201 -4.71 18.73 10.43
C ALA A 201 -5.91 17.77 10.61
N ALA A 202 -5.65 16.45 10.63
CA ALA A 202 -6.70 15.45 10.83
C ALA A 202 -7.35 15.62 12.21
N ALA A 203 -8.69 15.67 12.27
CA ALA A 203 -9.43 15.85 13.52
C ALA A 203 -9.17 14.73 14.54
N SER A 204 -8.93 13.51 14.07
CA SER A 204 -8.53 12.36 14.89
C SER A 204 -7.09 12.45 15.40
N GLY A 205 -6.26 13.29 14.77
CA GLY A 205 -4.83 13.39 14.98
C GLY A 205 -4.00 12.27 14.32
N PHE A 206 -4.61 11.42 13.48
CA PHE A 206 -3.93 10.34 12.76
C PHE A 206 -4.23 10.40 11.26
N ALA A 207 -3.22 10.11 10.45
CA ALA A 207 -3.35 9.93 9.00
C ALA A 207 -2.28 8.95 8.49
N GLU A 208 -2.57 8.23 7.42
CA GLU A 208 -1.54 7.71 6.53
C GLU A 208 -1.28 8.73 5.42
N ALA A 209 -0.05 8.75 4.90
CA ALA A 209 0.35 9.72 3.91
C ALA A 209 1.07 9.08 2.74
N PHE A 210 0.89 9.71 1.58
CA PHE A 210 1.33 9.19 0.30
C PHE A 210 1.93 10.30 -0.55
N TYR A 211 2.70 9.91 -1.56
CA TYR A 211 3.12 10.78 -2.62
C TYR A 211 2.27 10.52 -3.86
N ALA A 212 1.54 11.54 -4.29
CA ALA A 212 0.74 11.51 -5.51
C ALA A 212 1.42 12.38 -6.57
N ARG A 213 1.85 11.78 -7.68
CA ARG A 213 2.54 12.50 -8.75
C ARG A 213 1.61 13.07 -9.80
N LYS A 214 0.51 12.37 -10.07
CA LYS A 214 -0.45 12.75 -11.10
C LYS A 214 -1.86 12.62 -10.56
N ILE A 215 -2.54 13.74 -10.46
CA ILE A 215 -3.96 13.80 -10.11
C ILE A 215 -4.65 14.65 -11.16
N CYS A 216 -5.71 14.13 -11.78
CA CYS A 216 -6.53 14.90 -12.70
C CYS A 216 -7.76 15.47 -11.97
N ALA A 217 -7.96 16.77 -12.10
CA ALA A 217 -9.18 17.43 -11.66
C ALA A 217 -10.13 17.59 -12.84
N GLY A 218 -11.41 17.26 -12.67
CA GLY A 218 -12.45 17.43 -13.69
C GLY A 218 -13.27 16.16 -13.94
N ALA A 219 -14.14 16.22 -14.97
CA ALA A 219 -14.90 15.06 -15.39
C ALA A 219 -13.95 13.96 -15.92
N PRO A 220 -14.27 12.68 -15.72
CA PRO A 220 -13.45 11.60 -16.27
C PRO A 220 -13.35 11.75 -17.77
N ALA A 221 -12.11 11.80 -18.29
CA ALA A 221 -11.89 11.67 -19.71
C ALA A 221 -12.40 10.28 -20.15
N ARG A 222 -13.04 10.21 -21.32
CA ARG A 222 -13.37 8.89 -21.90
C ARG A 222 -12.05 8.13 -22.04
N ARG A 223 -11.99 6.89 -21.59
CA ARG A 223 -10.83 6.03 -21.85
C ARG A 223 -10.67 5.92 -23.37
N ILE A 224 -9.44 6.12 -23.85
CA ILE A 224 -9.13 5.94 -25.29
C ILE A 224 -9.34 4.46 -25.58
N GLY A 225 -10.42 4.11 -26.28
CA GLY A 225 -10.70 2.72 -26.66
C GLY A 225 -12.08 2.17 -26.27
N GLU A 226 -12.99 3.01 -25.73
CA GLU A 226 -14.43 2.69 -25.61
C GLU A 226 -15.23 3.31 -26.76
#